data_315b42574336f9529bc57efb52572ac5
#
_entry.id   315b42574336f9529bc57efb52572ac5
#
_cell.length_a   1.000
_cell.length_b   1.000
_cell.length_c   1.000
_cell.angle_alpha   90.00
_cell.angle_beta   90.00
_cell.angle_gamma   90.00
#
_symmetry.space_group_name_H-M   'P 1'
#
loop_
_entity.id
_entity.type
_entity.pdbx_description
1 polymer ?
#
loop_
_entity_poly.entity_id
_entity_poly.type
_entity_poly.pdbx_seq_one_letter_code
_entity_poly.pdbx_strand_id
1 'polypeptide(L)'
;MELLWEISGWAGAVAILSAYLAVSMGWLKAGKGFQTANLLGSCAFIVNGAFHEAWPSVVTNVAWFLISAVALVRMRSQQETPVAAAEPQHVQFPGVPETGQMAIIDTTQARCA
;
A
#
# COMPACT_ATOMS: atom_id res chain seq x y z
N MET A 1 10.51 18.13 30.37
CA MET A 1 9.51 17.19 29.85
C MET A 1 8.86 17.69 28.55
N GLU A 2 8.56 18.98 28.43
CA GLU A 2 7.94 19.55 27.20
C GLU A 2 8.77 19.32 25.94
N LEU A 3 10.09 19.47 26.02
CA LEU A 3 10.98 19.27 24.88
C LEU A 3 10.88 17.85 24.26
N LEU A 4 10.65 16.84 25.07
CA LEU A 4 10.50 15.44 24.57
C LEU A 4 9.20 15.28 23.76
N TRP A 5 8.13 15.96 24.16
CA TRP A 5 6.85 15.93 23.46
C TRP A 5 6.91 16.70 22.15
N GLU A 6 7.58 17.85 22.14
CA GLU A 6 7.80 18.60 20.90
C GLU A 6 8.65 17.80 19.90
N ILE A 7 9.77 17.20 20.36
CA ILE A 7 10.63 16.37 19.52
C ILE A 7 9.83 15.19 18.95
N SER A 8 8.96 14.55 19.75
CA SER A 8 8.15 13.42 19.27
C SER A 8 7.16 13.84 18.19
N GLY A 9 6.53 15.01 18.34
CA GLY A 9 5.61 15.58 17.34
C GLY A 9 6.33 15.90 16.03
N TRP A 10 7.47 16.57 16.09
CA TRP A 10 8.28 16.86 14.91
C TRP A 10 8.81 15.62 14.22
N ALA A 11 9.27 14.62 14.98
CA ALA A 11 9.72 13.34 14.44
C ALA A 11 8.59 12.61 13.72
N GLY A 12 7.39 12.60 14.30
CA GLY A 12 6.20 12.03 13.66
C GLY A 12 5.84 12.75 12.36
N ALA A 13 5.88 14.08 12.36
CA ALA A 13 5.60 14.90 11.18
C ALA A 13 6.59 14.60 10.04
N VAL A 14 7.89 14.62 10.34
CA VAL A 14 8.95 14.31 9.37
C VAL A 14 8.80 12.90 8.82
N ALA A 15 8.51 11.92 9.67
CA ALA A 15 8.33 10.53 9.25
C ALA A 15 7.15 10.38 8.27
N ILE A 16 5.99 10.96 8.59
CA ILE A 16 4.80 10.89 7.73
C ILE A 16 5.03 11.63 6.42
N LEU A 17 5.56 12.85 6.46
CA LEU A 17 5.84 13.64 5.26
C LEU A 17 6.86 12.95 4.36
N SER A 18 7.93 12.37 4.93
CA SER A 18 8.93 11.62 4.17
C SER A 18 8.33 10.37 3.51
N ALA A 19 7.45 9.65 4.21
CA ALA A 19 6.76 8.50 3.65
C ALA A 19 5.83 8.89 2.49
N TYR A 20 5.08 9.98 2.63
CA TYR A 20 4.24 10.52 1.56
C TYR A 20 5.06 10.99 0.36
N LEU A 21 6.15 11.71 0.60
CA LEU A 21 7.05 12.17 -0.45
C LEU A 21 7.64 10.97 -1.21
N ALA A 22 8.13 9.97 -0.51
CA ALA A 22 8.70 8.77 -1.11
C ALA A 22 7.70 7.99 -1.98
N VAL A 23 6.43 7.90 -1.54
CA VAL A 23 5.35 7.29 -2.34
C VAL A 23 4.99 8.17 -3.53
N SER A 24 4.89 9.50 -3.34
CA SER A 24 4.57 10.46 -4.40
C SER A 24 5.64 10.48 -5.50
N MET A 25 6.91 10.34 -5.13
CA MET A 25 8.03 10.26 -6.07
C MET A 25 8.18 8.87 -6.71
N GLY A 26 7.36 7.90 -6.33
CA GLY A 26 7.43 6.54 -6.84
C GLY A 26 8.59 5.70 -6.28
N TRP A 27 9.32 6.21 -5.28
CA TRP A 27 10.43 5.47 -4.65
C TRP A 27 9.94 4.34 -3.77
N LEU A 28 8.75 4.49 -3.19
CA LEU A 28 8.10 3.47 -2.38
C LEU A 28 6.67 3.20 -2.89
N LYS A 29 6.29 1.94 -2.86
CA LYS A 29 4.88 1.57 -3.06
C LYS A 29 4.11 1.81 -1.77
N ALA A 30 2.83 2.21 -1.89
CA ALA A 30 1.91 2.36 -0.75
C ALA A 30 1.56 0.98 -0.15
N GLY A 31 2.59 0.25 0.31
CA GLY A 31 2.50 -1.08 0.87
C GLY A 31 2.58 -1.09 2.40
N LYS A 32 2.98 -2.23 2.95
CA LYS A 32 3.06 -2.44 4.41
C LYS A 32 3.94 -1.43 5.13
N GLY A 33 5.08 -1.07 4.55
CA GLY A 33 6.00 -0.08 5.15
C GLY A 33 5.35 1.30 5.30
N PHE A 34 4.66 1.76 4.26
CA PHE A 34 3.92 3.02 4.30
C PHE A 34 2.82 3.02 5.38
N GLN A 35 2.04 1.94 5.45
CA GLN A 35 0.97 1.82 6.46
C GLN A 35 1.53 1.73 7.89
N THR A 36 2.66 1.04 8.07
CA THR A 36 3.34 0.98 9.37
C THR A 36 3.85 2.35 9.80
N ALA A 37 4.46 3.12 8.89
CA ALA A 37 4.90 4.48 9.17
C ALA A 37 3.74 5.40 9.57
N ASN A 38 2.61 5.32 8.85
CA ASN A 38 1.40 6.07 9.21
C ASN A 38 0.83 5.67 10.57
N LEU A 39 0.82 4.36 10.89
CA LEU A 39 0.35 3.87 12.18
C LEU A 39 1.19 4.44 13.33
N LEU A 40 2.53 4.34 13.22
CA LEU A 40 3.45 4.85 14.24
C LEU A 40 3.38 6.38 14.37
N GLY A 41 3.34 7.08 13.24
CA GLY A 41 3.20 8.53 13.22
C GLY A 41 1.89 9.01 13.85
N SER A 42 0.78 8.33 13.56
CA SER A 42 -0.52 8.64 14.17
C SER A 42 -0.51 8.43 15.68
N CYS A 43 0.13 7.36 16.18
CA CYS A 43 0.31 7.16 17.61
C CYS A 43 1.06 8.33 18.26
N ALA A 44 2.18 8.76 17.66
CA ALA A 44 2.97 9.87 18.18
C ALA A 44 2.15 11.17 18.21
N PHE A 45 1.36 11.45 17.17
CA PHE A 45 0.50 12.64 17.12
C PHE A 45 -0.68 12.56 18.09
N ILE A 46 -1.25 11.39 18.32
CA ILE A 46 -2.32 11.22 19.33
C ILE A 46 -1.79 11.56 20.71
N VAL A 47 -0.63 11.02 21.06
CA VAL A 47 0.00 11.28 22.36
C VAL A 47 0.36 12.76 22.49
N ASN A 48 1.04 13.33 21.52
CA ASN A 48 1.40 14.74 21.53
C ASN A 48 0.16 15.65 21.60
N GLY A 49 -0.85 15.39 20.77
CA GLY A 49 -2.09 16.17 20.76
C GLY A 49 -2.87 16.09 22.06
N ALA A 50 -2.87 14.95 22.73
CA ALA A 50 -3.51 14.78 24.02
C ALA A 50 -2.80 15.60 25.11
N PHE A 51 -1.46 15.67 25.09
CA PHE A 51 -0.68 16.46 26.04
C PHE A 51 -0.88 17.96 25.85
N HIS A 52 -1.06 18.41 24.62
CA HIS A 52 -1.27 19.82 24.27
C HIS A 52 -2.75 20.22 24.17
N GLU A 53 -3.66 19.34 24.61
CA GLU A 53 -5.11 19.57 24.55
C GLU A 53 -5.64 19.88 23.14
N ALA A 54 -4.89 19.48 22.10
CA ALA A 54 -5.22 19.70 20.70
C ALA A 54 -6.21 18.61 20.19
N TRP A 55 -7.39 18.57 20.74
CA TRP A 55 -8.41 17.55 20.48
C TRP A 55 -8.75 17.32 19.00
N PRO A 56 -8.86 18.37 18.15
CA PRO A 56 -9.08 18.15 16.71
C PRO A 56 -7.96 17.35 16.06
N SER A 57 -6.71 17.56 16.47
CA SER A 57 -5.55 16.81 15.99
C SER A 57 -5.62 15.35 16.46
N VAL A 58 -6.00 15.11 17.72
CA VAL A 58 -6.16 13.76 18.27
C VAL A 58 -7.19 12.98 17.47
N VAL A 59 -8.38 13.54 17.23
CA VAL A 59 -9.46 12.87 16.48
C VAL A 59 -9.02 12.53 15.07
N THR A 60 -8.36 13.46 14.37
CA THR A 60 -7.87 13.23 13.02
C THR A 60 -6.83 12.09 12.98
N ASN A 61 -5.91 12.08 13.94
CA ASN A 61 -4.88 11.04 13.98
C ASN A 61 -5.43 9.68 14.43
N VAL A 62 -6.47 9.64 15.26
CA VAL A 62 -7.20 8.39 15.54
C VAL A 62 -7.82 7.82 14.26
N ALA A 63 -8.44 8.64 13.43
CA ALA A 63 -8.96 8.21 12.14
C ALA A 63 -7.85 7.64 11.23
N TRP A 64 -6.72 8.31 11.11
CA TRP A 64 -5.55 7.82 10.37
C TRP A 64 -4.99 6.50 10.91
N PHE A 65 -4.91 6.38 12.22
CA PHE A 65 -4.51 5.14 12.89
C PHE A 65 -5.40 3.97 12.50
N LEU A 66 -6.73 4.15 12.59
CA LEU A 66 -7.71 3.11 12.25
C LEU A 66 -7.63 2.73 10.77
N ILE A 67 -7.52 3.69 9.86
CA ILE A 67 -7.36 3.45 8.42
C ILE A 67 -6.11 2.60 8.15
N SER A 68 -4.98 2.97 8.74
CA SER A 68 -3.72 2.25 8.57
C SER A 68 -3.75 0.85 9.18
N ALA A 69 -4.37 0.70 10.35
CA ALA A 69 -4.55 -0.60 11.00
C ALA A 69 -5.41 -1.55 10.13
N VAL A 70 -6.55 -1.07 9.64
CA VAL A 70 -7.42 -1.85 8.74
C VAL A 70 -6.69 -2.22 7.45
N ALA A 71 -5.95 -1.29 6.86
CA ALA A 71 -5.17 -1.57 5.66
C ALA A 71 -4.11 -2.66 5.90
N LEU A 72 -3.38 -2.62 7.03
CA LEU A 72 -2.40 -3.64 7.39
C LEU A 72 -3.04 -5.02 7.60
N VAL A 73 -4.18 -5.08 8.29
CA VAL A 73 -4.92 -6.34 8.50
C VAL A 73 -5.35 -6.92 7.16
N ARG A 74 -5.93 -6.09 6.27
CA ARG A 74 -6.35 -6.53 4.94
C ARG A 74 -5.18 -7.04 4.09
N MET A 75 -4.04 -6.38 4.13
CA MET A 75 -2.83 -6.80 3.42
C MET A 75 -2.28 -8.14 3.95
N ARG A 76 -2.43 -8.43 5.24
CA ARG A 76 -2.07 -9.73 5.81
C ARG A 76 -3.01 -10.82 5.31
N SER A 77 -4.31 -10.59 5.39
CA SER A 77 -5.34 -11.56 4.96
C SER A 77 -5.21 -11.93 3.47
N GLN A 78 -4.83 -11.00 2.61
CA GLN A 78 -4.62 -11.27 1.18
C GLN A 78 -3.37 -12.10 0.88
N GLN A 79 -2.38 -12.12 1.78
CA GLN A 79 -1.18 -12.96 1.61
C GLN A 79 -1.38 -14.41 2.06
N GLU A 80 -2.39 -14.67 2.89
CA GLU A 80 -2.72 -16.01 3.38
C GLU A 80 -3.60 -16.79 2.40
N THR A 81 -4.17 -16.14 1.39
CA THR A 81 -4.84 -16.84 0.29
C THR A 81 -3.74 -17.30 -0.68
N PRO A 82 -3.40 -18.60 -0.75
CA PRO A 82 -2.56 -19.09 -1.83
C PRO A 82 -3.30 -18.70 -3.10
N VAL A 83 -2.63 -17.97 -3.98
CA VAL A 83 -3.07 -17.89 -5.37
C VAL A 83 -3.08 -19.33 -5.85
N ALA A 84 -4.22 -20.01 -5.72
CA ALA A 84 -4.49 -21.18 -6.50
C ALA A 84 -4.12 -20.76 -7.92
N ALA A 85 -3.12 -21.42 -8.47
CA ALA A 85 -2.57 -21.12 -9.76
C ALA A 85 -3.75 -20.77 -10.66
N ALA A 86 -3.83 -19.48 -11.04
CA ALA A 86 -4.76 -19.09 -12.07
C ALA A 86 -4.32 -19.89 -13.27
N GLU A 87 -5.01 -20.99 -13.53
CA GLU A 87 -4.95 -21.64 -14.82
C GLU A 87 -5.05 -20.51 -15.83
N PRO A 88 -4.16 -20.47 -16.82
CA PRO A 88 -4.24 -19.46 -17.85
C PRO A 88 -5.66 -19.56 -18.40
N GLN A 89 -6.50 -18.57 -18.07
CA GLN A 89 -7.84 -18.47 -18.62
C GLN A 89 -7.63 -18.35 -20.11
N HIS A 90 -7.88 -19.45 -20.80
CA HIS A 90 -7.94 -19.49 -22.24
C HIS A 90 -9.05 -18.51 -22.63
N VAL A 91 -8.66 -17.29 -23.00
CA VAL A 91 -9.60 -16.27 -23.49
C VAL A 91 -10.10 -16.79 -24.82
N GLN A 92 -11.17 -17.57 -24.78
CA GLN A 92 -11.82 -18.12 -25.95
C GLN A 92 -12.64 -16.98 -26.56
N PHE A 93 -12.09 -16.37 -27.60
CA PHE A 93 -12.85 -15.38 -28.37
C PHE A 93 -13.97 -16.13 -29.14
N PRO A 94 -15.25 -15.79 -28.93
CA PRO A 94 -16.34 -16.43 -29.65
C PRO A 94 -16.16 -16.17 -31.14
N GLY A 95 -15.99 -17.23 -31.94
CA GLY A 95 -15.91 -17.17 -33.37
C GLY A 95 -14.56 -17.39 -34.05
N VAL A 96 -13.49 -17.62 -33.29
CA VAL A 96 -12.19 -18.02 -33.86
C VAL A 96 -12.01 -19.54 -33.71
N PRO A 97 -11.98 -20.32 -34.79
CA PRO A 97 -11.72 -21.76 -34.71
C PRO A 97 -10.30 -22.01 -34.24
N GLU A 98 -10.08 -23.04 -33.40
CA GLU A 98 -8.81 -23.39 -32.79
C GLU A 98 -7.63 -23.51 -33.76
N THR A 99 -7.91 -23.87 -35.01
CA THR A 99 -6.92 -23.96 -36.09
C THR A 99 -6.28 -22.61 -36.46
N GLY A 100 -6.95 -21.47 -36.20
CA GLY A 100 -6.41 -20.14 -36.49
C GLY A 100 -5.33 -19.67 -35.50
N GLN A 101 -5.37 -20.17 -34.26
CA GLN A 101 -4.39 -19.79 -33.24
C GLN A 101 -3.03 -20.48 -33.45
N MET A 102 -2.99 -21.71 -33.91
CA MET A 102 -1.76 -22.42 -34.25
C MET A 102 -0.99 -21.75 -35.39
N ALA A 103 -1.69 -21.20 -36.39
CA ALA A 103 -1.08 -20.54 -37.53
C ALA A 103 -0.36 -19.20 -37.16
N ILE A 104 -0.86 -18.50 -36.13
CA ILE A 104 -0.24 -17.24 -35.68
C ILE A 104 1.05 -17.50 -34.89
N ILE A 105 1.12 -18.58 -34.12
CA ILE A 105 2.32 -18.94 -33.34
C ILE A 105 3.44 -19.39 -34.30
N ASP A 106 3.11 -20.13 -35.33
CA ASP A 106 4.11 -20.68 -36.28
C ASP A 106 4.73 -19.56 -37.16
N THR A 107 3.94 -18.55 -37.54
CA THR A 107 4.46 -17.39 -38.32
C THR A 107 5.34 -16.48 -37.48
N THR A 108 5.14 -16.43 -36.16
CA THR A 108 5.99 -15.61 -35.27
C THR A 108 7.31 -16.30 -34.97
N GLN A 109 7.35 -17.62 -34.85
CA GLN A 109 8.57 -18.39 -34.66
C GLN A 109 9.46 -18.42 -35.92
N ALA A 110 8.86 -18.47 -37.09
CA ALA A 110 9.60 -18.46 -38.36
C ALA A 110 10.27 -17.09 -38.68
N ARG A 111 9.86 -16.02 -38.00
CA ARG A 111 10.43 -14.67 -38.20
C ARG A 111 11.61 -14.35 -37.29
N CYS A 112 11.89 -15.17 -36.29
CA CYS A 112 13.00 -15.03 -35.35
C CYS A 112 14.15 -16.03 -35.55
N ALA A 113 14.09 -16.81 -36.63
CA ALA A 113 15.17 -17.73 -37.02
C ALA A 113 16.09 -17.12 -38.10
#